data_535619a8a6255c7145e22be2bee3d240
#
_entry.id   535619a8a6255c7145e22be2bee3d240
#
_cell.length_a   1.000
_cell.length_b   1.000
_cell.length_c   1.000
_cell.angle_alpha   90.00
_cell.angle_beta   90.00
_cell.angle_gamma   90.00
#
_symmetry.space_group_name_H-M   'P 1'
#
loop_
_entity.id
_entity.type
_entity.pdbx_description
1 polymer ?
#
loop_
_entity_poly.entity_id
_entity_poly.type
_entity_poly.pdbx_seq_one_letter_code
_entity_poly.pdbx_strand_id
1 'polypeptide(L)'
;MGDYIKPEEAVTLHGLFLERVKRTPDAVAYRYFDTHQEDWLSLTWGQMREQVARWQAALLREHLPVGDRVAVMLRNCPQWVMFEQAAMSLGLVVVPLYTVDRPDSLAYIINNAQVKMLLFETGEQWQSLRTVIGQLDCVQRLVSLEKITQNGDPRLRCADEWLPAQAEMGWERVRDRDALATIMYTSGTTGKPKGVMLSHYNMVYNAYAALETFSSGVSHDDILLSFLPLSHTFERTVGYYMSMMAGATVAYARSVPLLADDLKIIRPTILISVPRIFERIYGAIHTKLEEGPPLRHRLFTLAVDVGWDRFEYQQGRGAWTPKLLLWPLLKRLVADKVMDRLGGRLRLSISGGAALPPKISRLFIALGLPIVQGYGLTETSPVVSVNRVEDNRPSTIGQPLRGIEVRIGEQNALLVRGPSNMLGYWRNPEATAAMIDKDGWLNTGDTASLDAGGHITITGRLKEIIVMSNGEKVPPADMEAAILRDRLFDQVMVHGEGHPYLVVLTVVNPEQWQTFAREVGIRPDMPESLRDTRVEQQALRRIIAQIGEFPGYAKVRRVLLLTEPWSIENGLLTPTLKFKRAKVFARYEKEIAQLYEGH
;
A
#
# COMPACT_ATOMS: atom_id res chain seq x y z
N MET A 1 -21.02 -20.41 6.14
CA MET A 1 -19.59 -20.33 5.80
C MET A 1 -19.50 -20.15 4.30
N GLY A 2 -18.73 -19.15 3.82
CA GLY A 2 -18.55 -18.95 2.38
C GLY A 2 -17.84 -20.14 1.73
N ASP A 3 -18.00 -20.29 0.41
CA ASP A 3 -17.30 -21.31 -0.40
C ASP A 3 -15.83 -20.86 -0.61
N TYR A 4 -15.03 -20.89 0.47
CA TYR A 4 -13.62 -20.52 0.42
C TYR A 4 -12.75 -21.69 -0.04
N ILE A 5 -11.82 -21.42 -0.93
CA ILE A 5 -10.80 -22.40 -1.32
C ILE A 5 -9.74 -22.43 -0.22
N LYS A 6 -9.53 -23.60 0.40
CA LYS A 6 -8.55 -23.77 1.46
C LYS A 6 -7.13 -23.95 0.89
N PRO A 7 -6.08 -23.68 1.69
CA PRO A 7 -4.70 -23.89 1.25
C PRO A 7 -4.39 -25.31 0.78
N GLU A 8 -5.01 -26.32 1.39
CA GLU A 8 -4.84 -27.74 1.03
C GLU A 8 -5.49 -28.08 -0.33
N GLU A 9 -6.55 -27.36 -0.70
CA GLU A 9 -7.23 -27.51 -1.99
C GLU A 9 -6.47 -26.75 -3.10
N ALA A 10 -6.00 -25.56 -2.79
CA ALA A 10 -5.23 -24.72 -3.71
C ALA A 10 -3.84 -25.29 -4.00
N VAL A 11 -3.11 -25.70 -2.98
CA VAL A 11 -1.71 -26.15 -2.97
C VAL A 11 -0.75 -25.04 -3.44
N THR A 12 -0.97 -24.50 -4.64
CA THR A 12 -0.19 -23.42 -5.27
C THR A 12 -1.09 -22.22 -5.60
N LEU A 13 -0.49 -21.07 -5.95
CA LEU A 13 -1.24 -19.91 -6.43
C LEU A 13 -1.93 -20.19 -7.78
N HIS A 14 -1.31 -21.00 -8.64
CA HIS A 14 -1.96 -21.45 -9.87
C HIS A 14 -3.07 -22.47 -9.58
N GLY A 15 -2.85 -23.39 -8.64
CA GLY A 15 -3.88 -24.33 -8.18
C GLY A 15 -5.11 -23.63 -7.59
N LEU A 16 -4.90 -22.49 -6.88
CA LEU A 16 -5.99 -21.62 -6.42
C LEU A 16 -6.84 -21.10 -7.59
N PHE A 17 -6.19 -20.63 -8.65
CA PHE A 17 -6.87 -20.18 -9.87
C PHE A 17 -7.67 -21.32 -10.53
N LEU A 18 -7.06 -22.49 -10.71
CA LEU A 18 -7.73 -23.64 -11.33
C LEU A 18 -8.95 -24.12 -10.51
N GLU A 19 -8.82 -24.14 -9.18
CA GLU A 19 -9.94 -24.54 -8.31
C GLU A 19 -11.08 -23.51 -8.37
N ARG A 20 -10.77 -22.21 -8.47
CA ARG A 20 -11.79 -21.16 -8.66
C ARG A 20 -12.48 -21.28 -10.01
N VAL A 21 -11.74 -21.48 -11.07
CA VAL A 21 -12.31 -21.73 -12.41
C VAL A 21 -13.25 -22.93 -12.40
N LYS A 22 -12.85 -24.00 -11.74
CA LYS A 22 -13.67 -25.23 -11.63
C LYS A 22 -14.99 -24.99 -10.87
N ARG A 23 -14.95 -24.20 -9.78
CA ARG A 23 -16.12 -23.95 -8.92
C ARG A 23 -17.13 -23.01 -9.57
N THR A 24 -16.66 -21.95 -10.21
CA THR A 24 -17.53 -20.87 -10.70
C THR A 24 -17.09 -20.33 -12.07
N PRO A 25 -17.07 -21.18 -13.14
CA PRO A 25 -16.52 -20.78 -14.46
C PRO A 25 -17.26 -19.59 -15.08
N ASP A 26 -18.56 -19.49 -14.86
CA ASP A 26 -19.42 -18.46 -15.47
C ASP A 26 -19.54 -17.18 -14.63
N ALA A 27 -19.02 -17.19 -13.37
CA ALA A 27 -19.02 -15.99 -12.53
C ALA A 27 -17.99 -14.96 -13.02
N VAL A 28 -18.32 -13.68 -12.85
CA VAL A 28 -17.42 -12.57 -13.21
C VAL A 28 -16.21 -12.57 -12.27
N ALA A 29 -15.04 -12.68 -12.85
CA ALA A 29 -13.76 -12.59 -12.14
C ALA A 29 -13.24 -11.17 -12.06
N TYR A 30 -13.16 -10.51 -13.21
CA TYR A 30 -12.57 -9.17 -13.34
C TYR A 30 -13.45 -8.24 -14.16
N ARG A 31 -13.43 -6.96 -13.77
CA ARG A 31 -13.96 -5.85 -14.55
C ARG A 31 -12.84 -4.85 -14.82
N TYR A 32 -12.79 -4.33 -16.02
CA TYR A 32 -11.79 -3.36 -16.45
C TYR A 32 -12.38 -2.39 -17.47
N PHE A 33 -11.79 -1.21 -17.57
CA PHE A 33 -12.19 -0.23 -18.56
C PHE A 33 -11.40 -0.45 -19.85
N ASP A 34 -12.12 -0.67 -20.94
CA ASP A 34 -11.54 -0.76 -22.29
C ASP A 34 -11.51 0.63 -22.93
N THR A 35 -10.32 1.12 -23.24
CA THR A 35 -10.12 2.46 -23.80
C THR A 35 -10.54 2.58 -25.27
N HIS A 36 -10.64 1.46 -25.99
CA HIS A 36 -11.09 1.45 -27.39
C HIS A 36 -12.62 1.47 -27.50
N GLN A 37 -13.29 0.76 -26.59
CA GLN A 37 -14.75 0.73 -26.53
C GLN A 37 -15.32 1.83 -25.61
N GLU A 38 -14.46 2.49 -24.85
CA GLU A 38 -14.83 3.51 -23.83
C GLU A 38 -15.88 2.98 -22.83
N ASP A 39 -15.80 1.68 -22.49
CA ASP A 39 -16.77 1.03 -21.59
C ASP A 39 -16.11 0.04 -20.64
N TRP A 40 -16.84 -0.32 -19.60
CA TRP A 40 -16.45 -1.32 -18.63
C TRP A 40 -16.80 -2.74 -19.10
N LEU A 41 -15.78 -3.53 -19.36
CA LEU A 41 -15.90 -4.92 -19.76
C LEU A 41 -15.72 -5.86 -18.56
N SER A 42 -16.25 -7.07 -18.71
CA SER A 42 -16.14 -8.12 -17.70
C SER A 42 -15.57 -9.40 -18.31
N LEU A 43 -14.76 -10.10 -17.53
CA LEU A 43 -14.25 -11.43 -17.84
C LEU A 43 -14.71 -12.41 -16.77
N THR A 44 -15.25 -13.55 -17.22
CA THR A 44 -15.58 -14.66 -16.31
C THR A 44 -14.33 -15.49 -15.98
N TRP A 45 -14.41 -16.35 -14.96
CA TRP A 45 -13.30 -17.26 -14.63
C TRP A 45 -12.99 -18.21 -15.78
N GLY A 46 -14.02 -18.69 -16.52
CA GLY A 46 -13.83 -19.50 -17.72
C GLY A 46 -13.07 -18.77 -18.82
N GLN A 47 -13.47 -17.53 -19.10
CA GLN A 47 -12.75 -16.68 -20.09
C GLN A 47 -11.32 -16.39 -19.64
N MET A 48 -11.09 -16.15 -18.34
CA MET A 48 -9.74 -15.98 -17.82
C MET A 48 -8.88 -17.23 -18.06
N ARG A 49 -9.44 -18.45 -17.86
CA ARG A 49 -8.74 -19.71 -18.13
C ARG A 49 -8.31 -19.81 -19.61
N GLU A 50 -9.19 -19.46 -20.54
CA GLU A 50 -8.89 -19.48 -21.97
C GLU A 50 -7.73 -18.50 -22.29
N GLN A 51 -7.76 -17.32 -21.73
CA GLN A 51 -6.68 -16.35 -21.92
C GLN A 51 -5.38 -16.84 -21.27
N VAL A 52 -5.41 -17.31 -20.02
CA VAL A 52 -4.22 -17.88 -19.36
C VAL A 52 -3.61 -19.02 -20.17
N ALA A 53 -4.42 -19.86 -20.82
CA ALA A 53 -3.95 -20.93 -21.70
C ALA A 53 -3.13 -20.36 -22.90
N ARG A 54 -3.56 -19.26 -23.50
CA ARG A 54 -2.83 -18.59 -24.59
C ARG A 54 -1.47 -18.08 -24.12
N TRP A 55 -1.43 -17.42 -22.94
CA TRP A 55 -0.19 -16.95 -22.32
C TRP A 55 0.74 -18.12 -21.95
N GLN A 56 0.21 -19.22 -21.43
CA GLN A 56 0.97 -20.43 -21.12
C GLN A 56 1.61 -21.04 -22.37
N ALA A 57 0.84 -21.17 -23.46
CA ALA A 57 1.33 -21.70 -24.72
C ALA A 57 2.43 -20.82 -25.35
N ALA A 58 2.32 -19.50 -25.20
CA ALA A 58 3.34 -18.57 -25.67
C ALA A 58 4.63 -18.67 -24.84
N LEU A 59 4.51 -18.72 -23.50
CA LEU A 59 5.66 -18.91 -22.60
C LEU A 59 6.36 -20.25 -22.80
N LEU A 60 5.63 -21.33 -23.11
CA LEU A 60 6.19 -22.64 -23.43
C LEU A 60 7.16 -22.60 -24.61
N ARG A 61 6.91 -21.76 -25.63
CA ARG A 61 7.78 -21.59 -26.81
C ARG A 61 9.09 -20.88 -26.50
N GLU A 62 9.18 -20.18 -25.36
CA GLU A 62 10.45 -19.56 -24.93
C GLU A 62 11.40 -20.56 -24.24
N HIS A 63 10.97 -21.80 -24.00
CA HIS A 63 11.77 -22.91 -23.44
C HIS A 63 12.49 -22.56 -22.13
N LEU A 64 11.87 -21.73 -21.29
CA LEU A 64 12.44 -21.35 -20.00
C LEU A 64 12.39 -22.52 -19.01
N PRO A 65 13.51 -22.86 -18.35
CA PRO A 65 13.54 -23.85 -17.27
C PRO A 65 12.64 -23.48 -16.09
N VAL A 66 12.16 -24.49 -15.37
CA VAL A 66 11.50 -24.32 -14.07
C VAL A 66 12.44 -23.54 -13.13
N GLY A 67 11.90 -22.59 -12.40
CA GLY A 67 12.65 -21.71 -11.51
C GLY A 67 13.26 -20.49 -12.20
N ASP A 68 13.19 -20.36 -13.53
CA ASP A 68 13.61 -19.11 -14.19
C ASP A 68 12.66 -17.97 -13.86
N ARG A 69 13.22 -16.76 -13.83
CA ARG A 69 12.51 -15.53 -13.42
C ARG A 69 11.97 -14.81 -14.64
N VAL A 70 10.69 -14.46 -14.53
CA VAL A 70 10.02 -13.61 -15.54
C VAL A 70 9.46 -12.38 -14.84
N ALA A 71 9.64 -11.21 -15.43
CA ALA A 71 9.20 -9.96 -14.83
C ALA A 71 7.92 -9.43 -15.49
N VAL A 72 7.10 -8.77 -14.68
CA VAL A 72 5.87 -8.08 -15.10
C VAL A 72 5.89 -6.63 -14.63
N MET A 73 5.76 -5.69 -15.58
CA MET A 73 5.74 -4.24 -15.36
C MET A 73 4.49 -3.64 -16.02
N LEU A 74 3.32 -3.96 -15.47
CA LEU A 74 2.02 -3.51 -15.95
C LEU A 74 1.29 -2.75 -14.84
N ARG A 75 0.40 -1.81 -15.24
CA ARG A 75 -0.66 -1.35 -14.33
C ARG A 75 -1.60 -2.51 -13.99
N ASN A 76 -2.50 -2.29 -13.04
CA ASN A 76 -3.52 -3.30 -12.72
C ASN A 76 -4.44 -3.53 -13.92
N CYS A 77 -4.42 -4.73 -14.47
CA CYS A 77 -5.21 -5.14 -15.62
C CYS A 77 -5.35 -6.68 -15.65
N PRO A 78 -6.31 -7.23 -16.41
CA PRO A 78 -6.44 -8.69 -16.53
C PRO A 78 -5.18 -9.38 -17.09
N GLN A 79 -4.43 -8.74 -17.98
CA GLN A 79 -3.21 -9.27 -18.58
C GLN A 79 -2.11 -9.52 -17.54
N TRP A 80 -2.07 -8.71 -16.48
CA TRP A 80 -1.16 -8.92 -15.34
C TRP A 80 -1.42 -10.31 -14.71
N VAL A 81 -2.70 -10.62 -14.44
CA VAL A 81 -3.12 -11.90 -13.87
C VAL A 81 -2.88 -13.06 -14.85
N MET A 82 -3.22 -12.86 -16.12
CA MET A 82 -3.05 -13.88 -17.17
C MET A 82 -1.60 -14.31 -17.28
N PHE A 83 -0.68 -13.35 -17.32
CA PHE A 83 0.76 -13.61 -17.39
C PHE A 83 1.27 -14.34 -16.14
N GLU A 84 0.89 -13.86 -14.96
CA GLU A 84 1.32 -14.47 -13.69
C GLU A 84 0.86 -15.93 -13.60
N GLN A 85 -0.43 -16.18 -13.83
CA GLN A 85 -0.99 -17.52 -13.73
C GLN A 85 -0.36 -18.47 -14.76
N ALA A 86 -0.12 -17.99 -15.96
CA ALA A 86 0.57 -18.75 -16.99
C ALA A 86 2.05 -19.05 -16.61
N ALA A 87 2.77 -18.07 -16.08
CA ALA A 87 4.15 -18.25 -15.64
C ALA A 87 4.23 -19.25 -14.47
N MET A 88 3.39 -19.10 -13.46
CA MET A 88 3.36 -19.99 -12.29
C MET A 88 2.97 -21.43 -12.66
N SER A 89 2.07 -21.63 -13.63
CA SER A 89 1.71 -22.96 -14.12
C SER A 89 2.90 -23.71 -14.71
N LEU A 90 3.89 -22.98 -15.20
CA LEU A 90 5.12 -23.52 -15.77
C LEU A 90 6.27 -23.63 -14.75
N GLY A 91 6.01 -23.29 -13.49
CA GLY A 91 7.01 -23.25 -12.43
C GLY A 91 8.02 -22.11 -12.58
N LEU A 92 7.66 -21.03 -13.30
CA LEU A 92 8.47 -19.83 -13.41
C LEU A 92 8.24 -18.91 -12.22
N VAL A 93 9.28 -18.22 -11.80
CA VAL A 93 9.26 -17.29 -10.66
C VAL A 93 8.92 -15.88 -11.14
N VAL A 94 7.85 -15.30 -10.65
CA VAL A 94 7.39 -13.97 -11.07
C VAL A 94 8.10 -12.88 -10.29
N VAL A 95 8.65 -11.90 -11.01
CA VAL A 95 9.30 -10.69 -10.45
C VAL A 95 8.44 -9.48 -10.83
N PRO A 96 7.56 -9.00 -9.95
CA PRO A 96 6.76 -7.82 -10.23
C PRO A 96 7.62 -6.55 -10.12
N LEU A 97 7.47 -5.65 -11.09
CA LEU A 97 8.14 -4.36 -11.15
C LEU A 97 7.12 -3.23 -11.08
N TYR A 98 7.51 -2.12 -10.49
CA TYR A 98 6.66 -0.93 -10.50
C TYR A 98 6.79 -0.19 -11.84
N THR A 99 5.67 0.24 -12.40
CA THR A 99 5.62 0.97 -13.67
C THR A 99 6.30 2.35 -13.62
N VAL A 100 6.50 2.88 -12.41
CA VAL A 100 7.09 4.19 -12.14
C VAL A 100 8.53 4.11 -11.61
N ASP A 101 9.14 2.92 -11.59
CA ASP A 101 10.53 2.78 -11.17
C ASP A 101 11.49 3.41 -12.18
N ARG A 102 12.58 3.93 -11.66
CA ARG A 102 13.64 4.52 -12.49
C ARG A 102 14.40 3.44 -13.27
N PRO A 103 14.90 3.76 -14.49
CA PRO A 103 15.62 2.80 -15.32
C PRO A 103 16.79 2.11 -14.61
N ASP A 104 17.58 2.84 -13.83
CA ASP A 104 18.71 2.30 -13.07
C ASP A 104 18.26 1.28 -11.99
N SER A 105 17.13 1.54 -11.34
CA SER A 105 16.52 0.60 -10.38
C SER A 105 16.01 -0.66 -11.08
N LEU A 106 15.33 -0.49 -12.22
CA LEU A 106 14.84 -1.61 -13.04
C LEU A 106 16.00 -2.49 -13.52
N ALA A 107 17.07 -1.89 -14.05
CA ALA A 107 18.25 -2.61 -14.49
C ALA A 107 18.90 -3.41 -13.35
N TYR A 108 19.00 -2.80 -12.17
CA TYR A 108 19.51 -3.49 -10.98
C TYR A 108 18.65 -4.70 -10.61
N ILE A 109 17.32 -4.53 -10.54
CA ILE A 109 16.41 -5.61 -10.16
C ILE A 109 16.45 -6.76 -11.19
N ILE A 110 16.34 -6.43 -12.46
CA ILE A 110 16.36 -7.39 -13.57
C ILE A 110 17.65 -8.22 -13.56
N ASN A 111 18.80 -7.57 -13.40
CA ASN A 111 20.09 -8.24 -13.36
C ASN A 111 20.30 -9.03 -12.07
N ASN A 112 19.92 -8.49 -10.90
CA ASN A 112 20.04 -9.19 -9.63
C ASN A 112 19.18 -10.46 -9.60
N ALA A 113 17.93 -10.37 -10.07
CA ALA A 113 17.03 -11.52 -10.21
C ALA A 113 17.39 -12.44 -11.38
N GLN A 114 18.25 -12.02 -12.33
CA GLN A 114 18.54 -12.76 -13.58
C GLN A 114 17.26 -13.06 -14.36
N VAL A 115 16.45 -12.04 -14.59
CA VAL A 115 15.20 -12.12 -15.33
C VAL A 115 15.45 -12.55 -16.77
N LYS A 116 14.70 -13.54 -17.24
CA LYS A 116 14.82 -14.07 -18.61
C LYS A 116 13.84 -13.43 -19.59
N MET A 117 12.70 -13.00 -19.08
CA MET A 117 11.65 -12.36 -19.87
C MET A 117 11.04 -11.20 -19.11
N LEU A 118 10.76 -10.10 -19.82
CA LEU A 118 10.07 -8.93 -19.29
C LEU A 118 8.82 -8.62 -20.11
N LEU A 119 7.67 -8.59 -19.42
CA LEU A 119 6.41 -8.07 -19.94
C LEU A 119 6.23 -6.63 -19.45
N PHE A 120 5.95 -5.69 -20.36
CA PHE A 120 5.66 -4.30 -20.06
C PHE A 120 4.49 -3.79 -20.92
N GLU A 121 3.98 -2.58 -20.64
CA GLU A 121 2.72 -2.11 -21.22
C GLU A 121 2.94 -1.20 -22.44
N THR A 122 3.62 -0.07 -22.25
CA THR A 122 3.51 1.09 -23.15
C THR A 122 4.80 1.45 -23.89
N GLY A 123 4.65 2.25 -24.98
CA GLY A 123 5.76 2.84 -25.68
C GLY A 123 6.63 3.77 -24.82
N GLU A 124 6.04 4.44 -23.84
CA GLU A 124 6.74 5.30 -22.89
C GLU A 124 7.68 4.48 -21.99
N GLN A 125 7.20 3.35 -21.47
CA GLN A 125 8.03 2.41 -20.71
C GLN A 125 9.18 1.87 -21.57
N TRP A 126 8.92 1.60 -22.85
CA TRP A 126 9.98 1.19 -23.79
C TRP A 126 11.06 2.26 -23.93
N GLN A 127 10.70 3.53 -24.09
CA GLN A 127 11.67 4.62 -24.16
C GLN A 127 12.54 4.71 -22.89
N SER A 128 11.93 4.50 -21.74
CA SER A 128 12.63 4.44 -20.44
C SER A 128 13.60 3.24 -20.39
N LEU A 129 13.14 2.04 -20.75
CA LEU A 129 13.94 0.81 -20.77
C LEU A 129 15.11 0.88 -21.76
N ARG A 130 14.94 1.55 -22.90
CA ARG A 130 16.02 1.72 -23.91
C ARG A 130 17.26 2.39 -23.33
N THR A 131 17.13 3.24 -22.35
CA THR A 131 18.28 3.93 -21.71
C THR A 131 19.21 2.97 -20.97
N VAL A 132 18.72 1.79 -20.60
CA VAL A 132 19.47 0.76 -19.86
C VAL A 132 19.50 -0.59 -20.57
N ILE A 133 18.97 -0.67 -21.79
CA ILE A 133 18.80 -1.94 -22.53
C ILE A 133 20.11 -2.71 -22.74
N GLY A 134 21.22 -2.00 -22.93
CA GLY A 134 22.56 -2.58 -23.04
C GLY A 134 23.12 -3.16 -21.75
N GLN A 135 22.41 -3.01 -20.62
CA GLN A 135 22.75 -3.63 -19.34
C GLN A 135 21.89 -4.87 -19.07
N LEU A 136 20.90 -5.18 -19.91
CA LEU A 136 19.91 -6.26 -19.71
C LEU A 136 20.26 -7.52 -20.52
N ASP A 137 21.52 -7.97 -20.46
CA ASP A 137 22.01 -9.14 -21.24
C ASP A 137 21.36 -10.45 -20.81
N CYS A 138 20.86 -10.54 -19.56
CA CYS A 138 20.18 -11.73 -19.07
C CYS A 138 18.77 -11.92 -19.65
N VAL A 139 18.16 -10.85 -20.23
CA VAL A 139 16.81 -10.86 -20.78
C VAL A 139 16.84 -11.42 -22.21
N GLN A 140 16.15 -12.53 -22.42
CA GLN A 140 16.07 -13.22 -23.71
C GLN A 140 14.85 -12.77 -24.54
N ARG A 141 13.79 -12.33 -23.86
CA ARG A 141 12.53 -11.91 -24.48
C ARG A 141 11.96 -10.66 -23.80
N LEU A 142 11.53 -9.71 -24.62
CA LEU A 142 10.77 -8.53 -24.24
C LEU A 142 9.39 -8.62 -24.90
N VAL A 143 8.32 -8.42 -24.13
CA VAL A 143 6.95 -8.41 -24.67
C VAL A 143 6.28 -7.12 -24.25
N SER A 144 5.67 -6.39 -25.20
CA SER A 144 4.89 -5.20 -24.95
C SER A 144 3.41 -5.46 -25.21
N LEU A 145 2.52 -4.89 -24.40
CA LEU A 145 1.08 -4.92 -24.70
C LEU A 145 0.75 -4.00 -25.88
N GLU A 146 1.33 -2.80 -25.90
CA GLU A 146 1.19 -1.89 -27.05
C GLU A 146 2.16 -2.27 -28.18
N LYS A 147 1.72 -2.01 -29.41
CA LYS A 147 2.58 -2.19 -30.59
C LYS A 147 3.62 -1.08 -30.67
N ILE A 148 4.89 -1.45 -30.53
CA ILE A 148 6.02 -0.54 -30.59
C ILE A 148 6.51 -0.43 -32.04
N THR A 149 6.31 0.73 -32.67
CA THR A 149 6.67 0.97 -34.08
C THR A 149 8.16 1.26 -34.30
N GLN A 150 8.82 1.89 -33.32
CA GLN A 150 10.26 2.17 -33.35
C GLN A 150 11.02 1.08 -32.60
N ASN A 151 11.09 -0.10 -33.19
CA ASN A 151 11.73 -1.27 -32.62
C ASN A 151 13.14 -1.45 -33.20
N GLY A 152 14.17 -1.39 -32.36
CA GLY A 152 15.56 -1.72 -32.75
C GLY A 152 16.12 -2.94 -32.02
N ASP A 153 15.33 -3.60 -31.15
CA ASP A 153 15.77 -4.75 -30.36
C ASP A 153 15.11 -6.03 -30.87
N PRO A 154 15.92 -7.03 -31.35
CA PRO A 154 15.38 -8.27 -31.90
C PRO A 154 14.62 -9.14 -30.88
N ARG A 155 14.81 -8.90 -29.59
CA ARG A 155 14.12 -9.60 -28.50
C ARG A 155 12.66 -9.15 -28.29
N LEU A 156 12.31 -7.94 -28.78
CA LEU A 156 10.99 -7.34 -28.57
C LEU A 156 9.92 -7.94 -29.50
N ARG A 157 8.77 -8.27 -28.90
CA ARG A 157 7.55 -8.71 -29.59
C ARG A 157 6.34 -7.95 -29.02
N CYS A 158 5.34 -7.70 -29.86
CA CYS A 158 4.03 -7.29 -29.39
C CYS A 158 3.24 -8.51 -28.88
N ALA A 159 2.49 -8.36 -27.80
CA ALA A 159 1.71 -9.45 -27.22
C ALA A 159 0.72 -10.05 -28.22
N ASP A 160 0.05 -9.22 -29.03
CA ASP A 160 -0.90 -9.69 -30.06
C ASP A 160 -0.26 -10.60 -31.11
N GLU A 161 1.01 -10.36 -31.44
CA GLU A 161 1.78 -11.18 -32.41
C GLU A 161 2.43 -12.39 -31.73
N TRP A 162 2.72 -12.30 -30.44
CA TRP A 162 3.41 -13.33 -29.67
C TRP A 162 2.45 -14.40 -29.13
N LEU A 163 1.22 -14.02 -28.77
CA LEU A 163 0.19 -14.93 -28.29
C LEU A 163 -0.42 -15.73 -29.44
N PRO A 164 -0.67 -17.05 -29.27
CA PRO A 164 -1.46 -17.81 -30.24
C PRO A 164 -2.93 -17.35 -30.20
N ALA A 165 -3.64 -17.50 -31.31
CA ALA A 165 -5.06 -17.15 -31.38
C ALA A 165 -5.91 -17.97 -30.39
N GLN A 166 -5.61 -19.25 -30.24
CA GLN A 166 -6.24 -20.19 -29.31
C GLN A 166 -5.18 -21.12 -28.72
N ALA A 167 -5.43 -21.62 -27.53
CA ALA A 167 -4.63 -22.65 -26.89
C ALA A 167 -5.46 -23.41 -25.86
N GLU A 168 -5.12 -24.66 -25.61
CA GLU A 168 -5.63 -25.44 -24.49
C GLU A 168 -4.70 -25.25 -23.29
N MET A 169 -5.29 -25.23 -22.09
CA MET A 169 -4.53 -25.17 -20.84
C MET A 169 -3.74 -26.47 -20.66
N GLY A 170 -2.42 -26.34 -20.61
CA GLY A 170 -1.52 -27.43 -20.29
C GLY A 170 -1.51 -27.77 -18.79
N TRP A 171 -0.80 -28.82 -18.43
CA TRP A 171 -0.62 -29.25 -17.04
C TRP A 171 0.27 -28.26 -16.27
N GLU A 172 -0.02 -28.10 -14.97
CA GLU A 172 0.86 -27.44 -14.02
C GLU A 172 2.15 -28.26 -13.87
N ARG A 173 3.31 -27.66 -14.20
CA ARG A 173 4.61 -28.37 -14.18
C ARG A 173 5.15 -28.62 -12.78
N VAL A 174 4.85 -27.73 -11.84
CA VAL A 174 5.31 -27.81 -10.46
C VAL A 174 4.12 -27.63 -9.53
N ARG A 175 3.79 -28.66 -8.79
CA ARG A 175 2.70 -28.64 -7.79
C ARG A 175 3.28 -28.81 -6.38
N ASP A 176 4.27 -27.98 -6.08
CA ASP A 176 4.90 -27.93 -4.78
C ASP A 176 4.56 -26.60 -4.11
N ARG A 177 3.87 -26.66 -2.97
CA ARG A 177 3.46 -25.48 -2.22
C ARG A 177 4.62 -24.66 -1.66
N ASP A 178 5.76 -25.30 -1.40
CA ASP A 178 6.93 -24.69 -0.81
C ASP A 178 7.91 -24.15 -1.89
N ALA A 179 7.61 -24.41 -3.18
CA ALA A 179 8.38 -23.84 -4.28
C ALA A 179 8.31 -22.31 -4.29
N LEU A 180 9.42 -21.68 -4.71
CA LEU A 180 9.52 -20.23 -4.87
C LEU A 180 8.55 -19.75 -5.96
N ALA A 181 7.58 -18.92 -5.56
CA ALA A 181 6.57 -18.39 -6.48
C ALA A 181 6.96 -17.00 -7.03
N THR A 182 7.59 -16.18 -6.19
CA THR A 182 7.87 -14.78 -6.55
C THR A 182 9.04 -14.21 -5.77
N ILE A 183 9.74 -13.26 -6.41
CA ILE A 183 10.75 -12.43 -5.75
C ILE A 183 10.29 -10.98 -5.81
N MET A 184 9.93 -10.42 -4.66
CA MET A 184 9.41 -9.06 -4.56
C MET A 184 10.47 -8.11 -4.03
N TYR A 185 10.85 -7.11 -4.83
CA TYR A 185 11.87 -6.16 -4.43
C TYR A 185 11.31 -5.04 -3.56
N THR A 186 11.88 -4.89 -2.38
CA THR A 186 11.56 -3.80 -1.46
C THR A 186 12.65 -2.75 -1.49
N SER A 187 12.26 -1.49 -1.57
CA SER A 187 13.20 -0.37 -1.41
C SER A 187 13.61 -0.26 0.06
N GLY A 188 14.73 -0.88 0.42
CA GLY A 188 15.31 -0.71 1.75
C GLY A 188 15.62 0.78 2.02
N THR A 189 15.46 1.22 3.27
CA THR A 189 15.77 2.59 3.71
C THR A 189 17.26 2.93 3.58
N THR A 190 18.14 1.95 3.42
CA THR A 190 19.60 2.08 3.56
C THR A 190 20.43 1.65 2.35
N GLY A 191 19.81 1.36 1.17
CA GLY A 191 20.63 0.89 0.06
C GLY A 191 19.86 0.39 -1.17
N LYS A 192 20.48 -0.53 -1.90
CA LYS A 192 19.89 -1.19 -3.08
C LYS A 192 18.67 -2.03 -2.67
N PRO A 193 17.63 -2.15 -3.54
CA PRO A 193 16.46 -2.99 -3.27
C PRO A 193 16.85 -4.44 -2.95
N LYS A 194 16.15 -5.05 -1.98
CA LYS A 194 16.33 -6.47 -1.62
C LYS A 194 15.17 -7.28 -2.17
N GLY A 195 15.46 -8.41 -2.78
CA GLY A 195 14.45 -9.33 -3.30
C GLY A 195 13.95 -10.27 -2.21
N VAL A 196 12.73 -10.09 -1.78
CA VAL A 196 12.03 -10.97 -0.81
C VAL A 196 11.53 -12.20 -1.53
N MET A 197 11.95 -13.39 -1.10
CA MET A 197 11.54 -14.67 -1.67
C MET A 197 10.30 -15.20 -0.97
N LEU A 198 9.19 -15.37 -1.71
CA LEU A 198 7.95 -15.91 -1.20
C LEU A 198 7.56 -17.20 -1.93
N SER A 199 7.22 -18.25 -1.18
CA SER A 199 6.69 -19.48 -1.73
C SER A 199 5.20 -19.34 -2.08
N HIS A 200 4.67 -20.30 -2.83
CA HIS A 200 3.23 -20.42 -3.03
C HIS A 200 2.49 -20.51 -1.70
N TYR A 201 3.00 -21.30 -0.78
CA TYR A 201 2.36 -21.51 0.53
C TYR A 201 2.33 -20.25 1.39
N ASN A 202 3.42 -19.47 1.41
CA ASN A 202 3.43 -18.22 2.16
C ASN A 202 2.24 -17.32 1.79
N MET A 203 2.01 -17.14 0.49
CA MET A 203 0.98 -16.23 -0.01
C MET A 203 -0.43 -16.82 0.06
N VAL A 204 -0.60 -18.10 -0.28
CA VAL A 204 -1.90 -18.79 -0.17
C VAL A 204 -2.38 -18.83 1.28
N TYR A 205 -1.47 -19.19 2.21
CA TYR A 205 -1.79 -19.22 3.64
C TYR A 205 -2.18 -17.84 4.16
N ASN A 206 -1.40 -16.81 3.81
CA ASN A 206 -1.66 -15.44 4.25
C ASN A 206 -3.02 -14.92 3.76
N ALA A 207 -3.33 -15.13 2.48
CA ALA A 207 -4.62 -14.76 1.91
C ALA A 207 -5.79 -15.48 2.62
N TYR A 208 -5.63 -16.77 2.93
CA TYR A 208 -6.64 -17.56 3.64
C TYR A 208 -6.81 -17.09 5.09
N ALA A 209 -5.72 -16.90 5.83
CA ALA A 209 -5.76 -16.44 7.21
C ALA A 209 -6.36 -15.03 7.34
N ALA A 210 -6.08 -14.15 6.38
CA ALA A 210 -6.72 -12.84 6.29
C ALA A 210 -8.23 -12.97 6.04
N LEU A 211 -8.65 -13.86 5.14
CA LEU A 211 -10.05 -14.11 4.83
C LEU A 211 -10.84 -14.65 6.04
N GLU A 212 -10.27 -15.60 6.78
CA GLU A 212 -10.89 -16.17 7.99
C GLU A 212 -11.06 -15.14 9.13
N THR A 213 -10.32 -14.05 9.10
CA THR A 213 -10.40 -13.03 10.16
C THR A 213 -11.68 -12.20 10.09
N PHE A 214 -12.33 -12.14 8.94
CA PHE A 214 -13.56 -11.37 8.76
C PHE A 214 -14.80 -12.29 8.93
N SER A 215 -15.46 -12.21 10.08
CA SER A 215 -16.66 -13.03 10.38
C SER A 215 -17.83 -12.71 9.45
N SER A 216 -17.96 -11.45 9.01
CA SER A 216 -18.93 -11.04 7.98
C SER A 216 -18.56 -11.51 6.58
N GLY A 217 -17.38 -12.14 6.44
CA GLY A 217 -16.87 -12.77 5.22
C GLY A 217 -16.62 -11.80 4.07
N VAL A 218 -15.74 -12.24 3.17
CA VAL A 218 -15.72 -11.79 1.77
C VAL A 218 -16.41 -12.88 0.97
N SER A 219 -17.33 -12.56 0.07
CA SER A 219 -18.14 -13.55 -0.64
C SER A 219 -18.13 -13.30 -2.15
N HIS A 220 -18.72 -14.22 -2.89
CA HIS A 220 -18.92 -14.10 -4.32
C HIS A 220 -19.82 -12.91 -4.73
N ASP A 221 -20.60 -12.36 -3.78
CA ASP A 221 -21.43 -11.16 -4.01
C ASP A 221 -20.65 -9.86 -3.90
N ASP A 222 -19.39 -9.93 -3.44
CA ASP A 222 -18.57 -8.75 -3.24
C ASP A 222 -17.89 -8.29 -4.52
N ILE A 223 -17.76 -6.97 -4.61
CA ILE A 223 -17.00 -6.29 -5.64
C ILE A 223 -15.93 -5.45 -4.97
N LEU A 224 -14.68 -5.70 -5.33
CA LEU A 224 -13.53 -4.91 -4.90
C LEU A 224 -13.13 -3.92 -6.01
N LEU A 225 -12.77 -2.69 -5.65
CA LEU A 225 -12.15 -1.75 -6.58
C LEU A 225 -10.65 -1.71 -6.32
N SER A 226 -9.87 -2.28 -7.23
CA SER A 226 -8.42 -2.43 -7.16
C SER A 226 -7.74 -1.24 -7.81
N PHE A 227 -6.95 -0.50 -7.03
CA PHE A 227 -6.18 0.67 -7.50
C PHE A 227 -4.77 0.72 -6.92
N LEU A 228 -4.48 -0.05 -5.86
CA LEU A 228 -3.12 -0.21 -5.36
C LEU A 228 -2.35 -1.14 -6.32
N PRO A 229 -1.03 -0.93 -6.52
CA PRO A 229 -0.29 -1.72 -7.50
C PRO A 229 -0.28 -3.23 -7.17
N LEU A 230 -0.61 -4.09 -8.12
CA LEU A 230 -0.44 -5.55 -8.01
C LEU A 230 1.04 -5.95 -7.82
N SER A 231 1.96 -5.07 -8.15
CA SER A 231 3.39 -5.24 -7.83
C SER A 231 3.70 -5.11 -6.34
N HIS A 232 2.73 -4.69 -5.52
CA HIS A 232 2.85 -4.63 -4.06
C HIS A 232 2.15 -5.82 -3.40
N THR A 233 2.80 -6.46 -2.41
CA THR A 233 2.27 -7.66 -1.72
C THR A 233 0.88 -7.45 -1.14
N PHE A 234 0.56 -6.25 -0.63
CA PHE A 234 -0.72 -5.98 -0.01
C PHE A 234 -1.89 -6.13 -1.00
N GLU A 235 -1.82 -5.47 -2.15
CA GLU A 235 -2.84 -5.61 -3.18
C GLU A 235 -2.87 -7.02 -3.76
N ARG A 236 -1.69 -7.59 -4.02
CA ARG A 236 -1.59 -8.92 -4.61
C ARG A 236 -2.17 -10.01 -3.71
N THR A 237 -1.94 -9.96 -2.39
CA THR A 237 -2.49 -10.95 -1.46
C THR A 237 -3.93 -10.68 -1.08
N VAL A 238 -4.26 -9.45 -0.65
CA VAL A 238 -5.59 -9.12 -0.12
C VAL A 238 -6.56 -8.70 -1.24
N GLY A 239 -6.11 -7.93 -2.23
CA GLY A 239 -6.93 -7.49 -3.36
C GLY A 239 -7.17 -8.58 -4.39
N TYR A 240 -6.20 -9.42 -4.65
CA TYR A 240 -6.25 -10.39 -5.74
C TYR A 240 -6.43 -11.83 -5.23
N TYR A 241 -5.49 -12.42 -4.47
CA TYR A 241 -5.59 -13.83 -4.08
C TYR A 241 -6.73 -14.11 -3.09
N MET A 242 -6.94 -13.25 -2.12
CA MET A 242 -8.05 -13.37 -1.17
C MET A 242 -9.40 -13.27 -1.90
N SER A 243 -9.54 -12.36 -2.86
CA SER A 243 -10.75 -12.23 -3.69
C SER A 243 -10.98 -13.48 -4.54
N MET A 244 -9.93 -14.05 -5.11
CA MET A 244 -9.99 -15.32 -5.86
C MET A 244 -10.43 -16.49 -4.95
N MET A 245 -9.93 -16.58 -3.71
CA MET A 245 -10.36 -17.59 -2.74
C MET A 245 -11.85 -17.50 -2.42
N ALA A 246 -12.37 -16.28 -2.30
CA ALA A 246 -13.76 -16.02 -1.97
C ALA A 246 -14.70 -16.05 -3.19
N GLY A 247 -14.16 -15.99 -4.41
CA GLY A 247 -14.93 -15.86 -5.65
C GLY A 247 -15.50 -14.48 -5.90
N ALA A 248 -14.98 -13.46 -5.21
CA ALA A 248 -15.38 -12.07 -5.38
C ALA A 248 -14.90 -11.47 -6.71
N THR A 249 -15.65 -10.50 -7.22
CA THR A 249 -15.28 -9.76 -8.44
C THR A 249 -14.27 -8.66 -8.10
N VAL A 250 -13.22 -8.52 -8.90
CA VAL A 250 -12.25 -7.42 -8.80
C VAL A 250 -12.42 -6.48 -10.00
N ALA A 251 -12.71 -5.21 -9.75
CA ALA A 251 -12.72 -4.16 -10.77
C ALA A 251 -11.42 -3.35 -10.71
N TYR A 252 -10.71 -3.22 -11.83
CA TYR A 252 -9.49 -2.42 -11.89
C TYR A 252 -9.83 -0.95 -12.17
N ALA A 253 -9.45 -0.06 -11.27
CA ALA A 253 -9.66 1.37 -11.43
C ALA A 253 -8.87 1.89 -12.65
N ARG A 254 -9.46 2.86 -13.35
CA ARG A 254 -8.81 3.51 -14.51
C ARG A 254 -7.53 4.22 -14.12
N SER A 255 -7.56 4.97 -13.04
CA SER A 255 -6.41 5.65 -12.44
C SER A 255 -6.75 6.22 -11.07
N VAL A 256 -5.74 6.57 -10.26
CA VAL A 256 -5.96 7.21 -8.94
C VAL A 256 -6.69 8.57 -9.05
N PRO A 257 -6.42 9.45 -10.02
CA PRO A 257 -7.21 10.67 -10.24
C PRO A 257 -8.68 10.42 -10.51
N LEU A 258 -9.04 9.35 -11.22
CA LEU A 258 -10.42 8.99 -11.59
C LEU A 258 -11.13 8.12 -10.54
N LEU A 259 -10.46 7.80 -9.44
CA LEU A 259 -10.98 6.88 -8.42
C LEU A 259 -12.34 7.28 -7.86
N ALA A 260 -12.60 8.58 -7.69
CA ALA A 260 -13.87 9.07 -7.18
C ALA A 260 -15.06 8.81 -8.14
N ASP A 261 -14.81 8.81 -9.43
CA ASP A 261 -15.83 8.48 -10.44
C ASP A 261 -15.98 6.96 -10.57
N ASP A 262 -14.87 6.22 -10.53
CA ASP A 262 -14.91 4.76 -10.57
C ASP A 262 -15.64 4.17 -9.37
N LEU A 263 -15.50 4.76 -8.17
CA LEU A 263 -16.28 4.38 -6.98
C LEU A 263 -17.78 4.48 -7.21
N LYS A 264 -18.25 5.53 -7.91
CA LYS A 264 -19.68 5.73 -8.20
C LYS A 264 -20.20 4.78 -9.29
N ILE A 265 -19.35 4.47 -10.28
CA ILE A 265 -19.71 3.60 -11.42
C ILE A 265 -19.72 2.14 -10.98
N ILE A 266 -18.65 1.68 -10.36
CA ILE A 266 -18.46 0.28 -9.95
C ILE A 266 -19.29 -0.05 -8.71
N ARG A 267 -19.44 0.90 -7.78
CA ARG A 267 -20.14 0.75 -6.50
C ARG A 267 -19.62 -0.44 -5.72
N PRO A 268 -18.32 -0.45 -5.35
CA PRO A 268 -17.71 -1.59 -4.67
C PRO A 268 -18.33 -1.82 -3.29
N THR A 269 -18.24 -3.06 -2.81
CA THR A 269 -18.69 -3.45 -1.46
C THR A 269 -17.52 -3.49 -0.48
N ILE A 270 -16.31 -3.71 -0.99
CA ILE A 270 -15.06 -3.73 -0.21
C ILE A 270 -14.04 -2.82 -0.88
N LEU A 271 -13.31 -2.06 -0.06
CA LEU A 271 -12.22 -1.21 -0.53
C LEU A 271 -10.94 -1.50 0.25
N ILE A 272 -9.92 -1.97 -0.47
CA ILE A 272 -8.56 -2.09 0.07
C ILE A 272 -7.82 -0.81 -0.26
N SER A 273 -7.27 -0.15 0.75
CA SER A 273 -6.77 1.20 0.60
C SER A 273 -5.57 1.50 1.51
N VAL A 274 -5.01 2.67 1.32
CA VAL A 274 -3.96 3.24 2.15
C VAL A 274 -4.47 4.53 2.82
N PRO A 275 -3.88 4.97 3.94
CA PRO A 275 -4.32 6.16 4.68
C PRO A 275 -4.50 7.41 3.81
N ARG A 276 -3.61 7.65 2.86
CA ARG A 276 -3.63 8.85 2.01
C ARG A 276 -4.93 9.06 1.21
N ILE A 277 -5.61 7.99 0.85
CA ILE A 277 -6.92 8.09 0.17
C ILE A 277 -7.98 8.62 1.14
N PHE A 278 -8.00 8.09 2.36
CA PHE A 278 -8.92 8.57 3.39
C PHE A 278 -8.61 10.00 3.83
N GLU A 279 -7.33 10.38 3.89
CA GLU A 279 -6.89 11.75 4.16
C GLU A 279 -7.43 12.73 3.12
N ARG A 280 -7.30 12.40 1.82
CA ARG A 280 -7.87 13.22 0.74
C ARG A 280 -9.38 13.37 0.84
N ILE A 281 -10.09 12.27 1.11
CA ILE A 281 -11.56 12.31 1.24
C ILE A 281 -11.95 13.12 2.48
N TYR A 282 -11.25 12.93 3.59
CA TYR A 282 -11.43 13.70 4.83
C TYR A 282 -11.24 15.21 4.57
N GLY A 283 -10.15 15.60 3.92
CA GLY A 283 -9.89 16.99 3.55
C GLY A 283 -11.00 17.59 2.69
N ALA A 284 -11.42 16.88 1.64
CA ALA A 284 -12.50 17.32 0.75
C ALA A 284 -13.85 17.48 1.48
N ILE A 285 -14.14 16.63 2.48
CA ILE A 285 -15.34 16.76 3.32
C ILE A 285 -15.26 18.04 4.15
N HIS A 286 -14.13 18.29 4.81
CA HIS A 286 -13.95 19.47 5.67
C HIS A 286 -14.00 20.78 4.88
N THR A 287 -13.34 20.87 3.72
CA THR A 287 -13.43 22.04 2.84
C THR A 287 -14.90 22.37 2.50
N LYS A 288 -15.69 21.37 2.10
CA LYS A 288 -17.12 21.57 1.79
C LYS A 288 -17.99 21.92 3.02
N LEU A 289 -17.57 21.57 4.21
CA LEU A 289 -18.25 21.95 5.45
C LEU A 289 -17.96 23.41 5.81
N GLU A 290 -16.72 23.86 5.64
CA GLU A 290 -16.29 25.24 5.88
C GLU A 290 -16.97 26.24 4.92
N GLU A 291 -17.17 25.85 3.67
CA GLU A 291 -17.91 26.64 2.66
C GLU A 291 -19.43 26.64 2.90
N GLY A 292 -19.93 25.78 3.80
CA GLY A 292 -21.36 25.60 4.05
C GLY A 292 -21.89 26.43 5.23
N PRO A 293 -23.24 26.51 5.38
CA PRO A 293 -23.84 27.21 6.49
C PRO A 293 -23.50 26.54 7.85
N PRO A 294 -23.40 27.31 8.95
CA PRO A 294 -23.04 26.79 10.29
C PRO A 294 -23.93 25.65 10.79
N LEU A 295 -25.20 25.63 10.39
CA LEU A 295 -26.12 24.54 10.71
C LEU A 295 -25.67 23.21 10.14
N ARG A 296 -25.13 23.21 8.91
CA ARG A 296 -24.61 22.00 8.27
C ARG A 296 -23.42 21.44 9.02
N HIS A 297 -22.52 22.30 9.48
CA HIS A 297 -21.39 21.91 10.30
C HIS A 297 -21.82 21.28 11.63
N ARG A 298 -22.78 21.92 12.33
CA ARG A 298 -23.33 21.39 13.60
C ARG A 298 -24.01 20.03 13.42
N LEU A 299 -24.79 19.87 12.35
CA LEU A 299 -25.47 18.60 12.04
C LEU A 299 -24.46 17.49 11.70
N PHE A 300 -23.40 17.83 10.98
CA PHE A 300 -22.33 16.90 10.66
C PHE A 300 -21.57 16.44 11.91
N THR A 301 -21.17 17.37 12.77
CA THR A 301 -20.52 17.07 14.05
C THR A 301 -21.39 16.17 14.93
N LEU A 302 -22.69 16.51 15.05
CA LEU A 302 -23.65 15.68 15.80
C LEU A 302 -23.76 14.27 15.21
N ALA A 303 -23.77 14.13 13.87
CA ALA A 303 -23.83 12.82 13.22
C ALA A 303 -22.56 11.98 13.50
N VAL A 304 -21.39 12.61 13.51
CA VAL A 304 -20.12 11.94 13.84
C VAL A 304 -20.11 11.52 15.31
N ASP A 305 -20.54 12.37 16.23
CA ASP A 305 -20.53 12.04 17.66
C ASP A 305 -21.54 10.93 18.01
N VAL A 306 -22.77 11.02 17.50
CA VAL A 306 -23.78 9.97 17.72
C VAL A 306 -23.38 8.66 17.04
N GLY A 307 -22.81 8.74 15.85
CA GLY A 307 -22.32 7.57 15.11
C GLY A 307 -21.15 6.89 15.82
N TRP A 308 -20.25 7.68 16.45
CA TRP A 308 -19.16 7.15 17.26
C TRP A 308 -19.66 6.49 18.55
N ASP A 309 -20.56 7.15 19.29
CA ASP A 309 -21.18 6.57 20.49
C ASP A 309 -21.89 5.25 20.15
N ARG A 310 -22.56 5.19 19.00
CA ARG A 310 -23.18 3.96 18.49
C ARG A 310 -22.15 2.87 18.20
N PHE A 311 -21.03 3.21 17.57
CA PHE A 311 -19.94 2.26 17.31
C PHE A 311 -19.38 1.71 18.63
N GLU A 312 -19.04 2.56 19.59
CA GLU A 312 -18.53 2.13 20.91
C GLU A 312 -19.54 1.24 21.66
N TYR A 313 -20.84 1.56 21.56
CA TYR A 313 -21.90 0.70 22.12
C TYR A 313 -21.93 -0.67 21.44
N GLN A 314 -21.84 -0.72 20.11
CA GLN A 314 -21.82 -1.98 19.35
C GLN A 314 -20.57 -2.83 19.63
N GLN A 315 -19.46 -2.20 19.96
CA GLN A 315 -18.22 -2.86 20.36
C GLN A 315 -18.22 -3.27 21.85
N GLY A 316 -19.31 -3.05 22.59
CA GLY A 316 -19.40 -3.38 24.02
C GLY A 316 -18.56 -2.47 24.92
N ARG A 317 -18.04 -1.35 24.43
CA ARG A 317 -17.21 -0.39 25.17
C ARG A 317 -17.96 0.86 25.63
N GLY A 318 -19.07 1.17 24.98
CA GLY A 318 -19.92 2.32 25.30
C GLY A 318 -21.24 1.92 25.95
N ALA A 319 -21.85 2.84 26.72
CA ALA A 319 -23.19 2.66 27.26
C ALA A 319 -24.27 3.08 26.25
N TRP A 320 -25.44 2.44 26.31
CA TRP A 320 -26.59 2.89 25.54
C TRP A 320 -27.06 4.26 26.07
N THR A 321 -27.30 5.20 25.17
CA THR A 321 -27.82 6.53 25.52
C THR A 321 -29.00 6.89 24.63
N PRO A 322 -29.97 7.71 25.07
CA PRO A 322 -31.11 8.14 24.25
C PRO A 322 -30.69 8.86 22.96
N LYS A 323 -29.49 9.45 22.91
CA LYS A 323 -28.93 10.07 21.68
C LYS A 323 -28.83 9.11 20.52
N LEU A 324 -28.64 7.81 20.79
CA LEU A 324 -28.52 6.79 19.73
C LEU A 324 -29.81 6.65 18.89
N LEU A 325 -30.97 7.04 19.43
CA LEU A 325 -32.24 7.08 18.71
C LEU A 325 -32.25 8.11 17.59
N LEU A 326 -31.35 9.10 17.60
CA LEU A 326 -31.20 10.09 16.51
C LEU A 326 -30.47 9.51 15.31
N TRP A 327 -29.77 8.37 15.46
CA TRP A 327 -28.92 7.83 14.40
C TRP A 327 -29.66 7.58 13.07
N PRO A 328 -30.86 6.98 13.00
CA PRO A 328 -31.50 6.74 11.71
C PRO A 328 -31.74 8.02 10.90
N LEU A 329 -32.09 9.12 11.58
CA LEU A 329 -32.28 10.42 10.96
C LEU A 329 -30.93 11.03 10.51
N LEU A 330 -29.93 11.03 11.40
CA LEU A 330 -28.59 11.55 11.09
C LEU A 330 -27.90 10.76 10.00
N LYS A 331 -28.09 9.44 9.99
CA LYS A 331 -27.61 8.57 8.93
C LYS A 331 -28.14 9.03 7.57
N ARG A 332 -29.46 9.19 7.42
CA ARG A 332 -30.10 9.60 6.16
C ARG A 332 -29.71 11.02 5.73
N LEU A 333 -29.60 11.94 6.69
CA LEU A 333 -29.32 13.35 6.38
C LEU A 333 -27.84 13.63 6.09
N VAL A 334 -26.92 12.88 6.71
CA VAL A 334 -25.49 13.14 6.67
C VAL A 334 -24.68 11.93 6.18
N ALA A 335 -24.75 10.79 6.88
CA ALA A 335 -23.88 9.66 6.61
C ALA A 335 -24.09 9.07 5.21
N ASP A 336 -25.33 8.83 4.80
CA ASP A 336 -25.65 8.28 3.49
C ASP A 336 -25.16 9.17 2.35
N LYS A 337 -25.19 10.50 2.49
CA LYS A 337 -24.66 11.44 1.49
C LYS A 337 -23.14 11.36 1.31
N VAL A 338 -22.41 11.02 2.37
CA VAL A 338 -20.97 10.78 2.30
C VAL A 338 -20.72 9.41 1.67
N MET A 339 -21.47 8.39 2.11
CA MET A 339 -21.32 7.02 1.61
C MET A 339 -21.69 6.90 0.14
N ASP A 340 -22.69 7.64 -0.35
CA ASP A 340 -23.09 7.69 -1.79
C ASP A 340 -21.93 8.14 -2.69
N ARG A 341 -21.05 9.03 -2.18
CA ARG A 341 -19.85 9.46 -2.92
C ARG A 341 -18.79 8.37 -3.02
N LEU A 342 -18.86 7.39 -2.12
CA LEU A 342 -18.03 6.19 -2.12
C LEU A 342 -18.72 5.01 -2.83
N GLY A 343 -19.79 5.27 -3.60
CA GLY A 343 -20.56 4.27 -4.33
C GLY A 343 -21.79 3.74 -3.60
N GLY A 344 -21.99 4.11 -2.32
CA GLY A 344 -23.20 3.80 -1.52
C GLY A 344 -23.36 2.33 -1.11
N ARG A 345 -22.38 1.44 -1.42
CA ARG A 345 -22.44 0.00 -1.12
C ARG A 345 -21.27 -0.51 -0.27
N LEU A 346 -20.31 0.37 0.07
CA LEU A 346 -19.16 -0.05 0.88
C LEU A 346 -19.63 -0.54 2.26
N ARG A 347 -19.31 -1.78 2.57
CA ARG A 347 -19.61 -2.44 3.84
C ARG A 347 -18.36 -2.71 4.69
N LEU A 348 -17.18 -2.67 4.07
CA LEU A 348 -15.89 -2.88 4.71
C LEU A 348 -14.81 -2.11 3.96
N SER A 349 -13.90 -1.50 4.70
CA SER A 349 -12.65 -1.02 4.14
C SER A 349 -11.46 -1.48 4.98
N ILE A 350 -10.39 -1.90 4.29
CA ILE A 350 -9.15 -2.38 4.90
C ILE A 350 -8.07 -1.34 4.60
N SER A 351 -7.51 -0.73 5.64
CA SER A 351 -6.41 0.21 5.52
C SER A 351 -5.10 -0.43 5.95
N GLY A 352 -4.08 -0.36 5.09
CA GLY A 352 -2.75 -0.91 5.37
C GLY A 352 -1.62 -0.07 4.80
N GLY A 353 -0.37 -0.53 4.99
CA GLY A 353 0.84 0.10 4.45
C GLY A 353 1.38 1.28 5.26
N ALA A 354 0.55 1.97 6.04
CA ALA A 354 0.93 3.01 7.00
C ALA A 354 -0.17 3.15 8.07
N ALA A 355 0.13 3.83 9.18
CA ALA A 355 -0.85 4.11 10.22
C ALA A 355 -1.92 5.08 9.72
N LEU A 356 -3.18 4.77 9.98
CA LEU A 356 -4.31 5.67 9.68
C LEU A 356 -4.54 6.60 10.89
N PRO A 357 -4.50 7.93 10.70
CA PRO A 357 -4.73 8.87 11.79
C PRO A 357 -6.07 8.63 12.51
N PRO A 358 -6.10 8.58 13.86
CA PRO A 358 -7.30 8.23 14.62
C PRO A 358 -8.53 9.11 14.33
N LYS A 359 -8.32 10.39 14.01
CA LYS A 359 -9.40 11.32 13.64
C LYS A 359 -10.10 10.89 12.35
N ILE A 360 -9.34 10.35 11.41
CA ILE A 360 -9.84 9.92 10.10
C ILE A 360 -10.60 8.62 10.24
N SER A 361 -10.03 7.61 10.91
CA SER A 361 -10.74 6.35 11.18
C SER A 361 -12.03 6.60 11.96
N ARG A 362 -12.00 7.45 13.01
CA ARG A 362 -13.19 7.84 13.77
C ARG A 362 -14.28 8.43 12.88
N LEU A 363 -13.94 9.33 11.96
CA LEU A 363 -14.92 9.96 11.05
C LEU A 363 -15.66 8.91 10.24
N PHE A 364 -14.93 8.07 9.50
CA PHE A 364 -15.56 7.11 8.59
C PHE A 364 -16.32 6.02 9.34
N ILE A 365 -15.78 5.52 10.45
CA ILE A 365 -16.45 4.52 11.30
C ILE A 365 -17.76 5.12 11.85
N ALA A 366 -17.72 6.34 12.36
CA ALA A 366 -18.90 7.04 12.87
C ALA A 366 -19.97 7.26 11.78
N LEU A 367 -19.56 7.51 10.54
CA LEU A 367 -20.47 7.62 9.40
C LEU A 367 -20.96 6.26 8.84
N GLY A 368 -20.55 5.15 9.47
CA GLY A 368 -21.06 3.82 9.16
C GLY A 368 -20.22 3.01 8.17
N LEU A 369 -19.00 3.45 7.83
CA LEU A 369 -18.02 2.64 7.10
C LEU A 369 -17.06 1.97 8.08
N PRO A 370 -17.16 0.65 8.30
CA PRO A 370 -16.17 -0.07 9.09
C PRO A 370 -14.82 -0.01 8.38
N ILE A 371 -13.89 0.78 8.93
CA ILE A 371 -12.49 0.75 8.51
C ILE A 371 -11.73 -0.08 9.54
N VAL A 372 -11.07 -1.13 9.06
CA VAL A 372 -10.15 -1.94 9.86
C VAL A 372 -8.72 -1.67 9.41
N GLN A 373 -7.82 -1.50 10.36
CA GLN A 373 -6.41 -1.36 10.07
C GLN A 373 -5.73 -2.72 10.12
N GLY A 374 -4.87 -2.99 9.11
CA GLY A 374 -3.98 -4.12 9.07
C GLY A 374 -2.52 -3.68 9.03
N TYR A 375 -1.65 -4.56 9.49
CA TYR A 375 -0.20 -4.38 9.50
C TYR A 375 0.48 -5.59 8.87
N GLY A 376 1.59 -5.30 8.21
CA GLY A 376 2.44 -6.33 7.63
C GLY A 376 3.58 -5.77 6.81
N LEU A 377 4.39 -6.67 6.31
CA LEU A 377 5.61 -6.42 5.55
C LEU A 377 5.60 -7.33 4.32
N THR A 378 6.35 -6.99 3.29
CA THR A 378 6.58 -7.92 2.17
C THR A 378 7.15 -9.25 2.66
N GLU A 379 8.03 -9.19 3.65
CA GLU A 379 8.69 -10.33 4.30
C GLU A 379 7.73 -11.24 5.08
N THR A 380 6.46 -10.83 5.26
CA THR A 380 5.41 -11.61 5.94
C THR A 380 4.18 -11.90 5.05
N SER A 381 4.26 -11.72 3.73
CA SER A 381 3.32 -12.14 2.66
C SER A 381 1.93 -11.49 2.52
N PRO A 382 1.55 -10.31 2.95
CA PRO A 382 2.23 -9.41 3.86
C PRO A 382 1.63 -9.40 5.27
N VAL A 383 0.35 -9.84 5.48
CA VAL A 383 -0.45 -9.50 6.67
C VAL A 383 0.01 -10.27 7.90
N VAL A 384 0.38 -9.53 8.94
CA VAL A 384 0.69 -10.07 10.27
C VAL A 384 -0.54 -10.01 11.17
N SER A 385 -1.20 -8.85 11.18
CA SER A 385 -2.35 -8.59 12.04
C SER A 385 -3.36 -7.66 11.36
N VAL A 386 -4.61 -7.74 11.79
CA VAL A 386 -5.68 -6.85 11.34
C VAL A 386 -6.74 -6.74 12.43
N ASN A 387 -7.35 -5.55 12.56
CA ASN A 387 -8.53 -5.36 13.40
C ASN A 387 -9.71 -6.19 12.85
N ARG A 388 -10.48 -6.78 13.74
CA ARG A 388 -11.74 -7.45 13.39
C ARG A 388 -12.88 -6.45 13.43
N VAL A 389 -13.90 -6.67 12.61
CA VAL A 389 -15.07 -5.76 12.59
C VAL A 389 -15.77 -5.75 13.94
N GLU A 390 -15.80 -6.91 14.63
CA GLU A 390 -16.47 -7.14 15.92
C GLU A 390 -15.65 -6.67 17.13
N ASP A 391 -14.33 -6.53 16.99
CA ASP A 391 -13.42 -5.99 18.00
C ASP A 391 -12.44 -5.04 17.32
N ASN A 392 -12.99 -3.94 16.78
CA ASN A 392 -12.21 -2.92 16.09
C ASN A 392 -11.73 -1.85 17.07
N ARG A 393 -10.41 -1.78 17.26
CA ARG A 393 -9.73 -0.76 18.05
C ARG A 393 -8.89 0.13 17.13
N PRO A 394 -9.43 1.24 16.65
CA PRO A 394 -8.81 2.07 15.60
C PRO A 394 -7.43 2.64 15.93
N SER A 395 -7.01 2.64 17.19
CA SER A 395 -5.67 3.02 17.64
C SER A 395 -4.64 1.90 17.53
N THR A 396 -5.06 0.67 17.18
CA THR A 396 -4.22 -0.52 17.07
C THR A 396 -4.21 -1.07 15.66
N ILE A 397 -3.30 -1.98 15.39
CA ILE A 397 -3.27 -2.78 14.16
C ILE A 397 -3.96 -4.14 14.32
N GLY A 398 -4.77 -4.28 15.37
CA GLY A 398 -5.53 -5.49 15.65
C GLY A 398 -4.72 -6.63 16.24
N GLN A 399 -5.30 -7.82 16.17
CA GLN A 399 -4.72 -9.07 16.66
C GLN A 399 -4.01 -9.81 15.51
N PRO A 400 -3.03 -10.68 15.82
CA PRO A 400 -2.38 -11.52 14.81
C PRO A 400 -3.39 -12.38 14.05
N LEU A 401 -3.08 -12.64 12.77
CA LEU A 401 -3.82 -13.63 12.00
C LEU A 401 -3.66 -15.02 12.62
N ARG A 402 -4.61 -15.89 12.36
CA ARG A 402 -4.54 -17.29 12.78
C ARG A 402 -3.23 -17.94 12.32
N GLY A 403 -2.52 -18.62 13.23
CA GLY A 403 -1.26 -19.30 12.96
C GLY A 403 -0.04 -18.36 12.82
N ILE A 404 -0.22 -17.06 13.04
CA ILE A 404 0.87 -16.10 13.17
C ILE A 404 1.11 -15.83 14.65
N GLU A 405 2.32 -16.12 15.10
CA GLU A 405 2.77 -15.82 16.45
C GLU A 405 3.49 -14.47 16.47
N VAL A 406 3.24 -13.69 17.53
CA VAL A 406 3.94 -12.42 17.76
C VAL A 406 4.50 -12.37 19.18
N ARG A 407 5.63 -11.72 19.35
CA ARG A 407 6.19 -11.39 20.67
C ARG A 407 6.91 -10.05 20.63
N ILE A 408 6.99 -9.42 21.80
CA ILE A 408 7.80 -8.23 21.99
C ILE A 408 9.19 -8.67 22.47
N GLY A 409 10.20 -8.36 21.68
CA GLY A 409 11.61 -8.64 21.96
C GLY A 409 12.31 -7.47 22.65
N GLU A 410 13.65 -7.50 22.59
CA GLU A 410 14.49 -6.42 23.11
C GLU A 410 14.18 -5.09 22.43
N GLN A 411 14.31 -3.99 23.14
CA GLN A 411 13.98 -2.63 22.68
C GLN A 411 12.55 -2.48 22.13
N ASN A 412 11.61 -3.28 22.64
CA ASN A 412 10.23 -3.36 22.19
C ASN A 412 10.06 -3.79 20.71
N ALA A 413 11.04 -4.49 20.14
CA ALA A 413 10.98 -4.99 18.78
C ALA A 413 9.78 -5.94 18.60
N LEU A 414 9.01 -5.74 17.56
CA LEU A 414 7.95 -6.68 17.15
C LEU A 414 8.59 -7.84 16.37
N LEU A 415 8.50 -9.05 16.93
CA LEU A 415 8.97 -10.29 16.34
C LEU A 415 7.77 -11.12 15.88
N VAL A 416 7.88 -11.73 14.69
CA VAL A 416 6.81 -12.49 14.04
C VAL A 416 7.30 -13.87 13.62
N ARG A 417 6.51 -14.91 13.86
CA ARG A 417 6.76 -16.27 13.38
C ARG A 417 5.49 -16.88 12.82
N GLY A 418 5.59 -17.53 11.66
CA GLY A 418 4.46 -18.23 11.06
C GLY A 418 4.67 -18.65 9.61
N PRO A 419 3.71 -19.34 9.03
CA PRO A 419 3.78 -19.86 7.66
C PRO A 419 3.89 -18.78 6.59
N SER A 420 3.55 -17.53 6.93
CA SER A 420 3.63 -16.37 6.02
C SER A 420 5.00 -15.73 5.96
N ASN A 421 5.96 -16.13 6.80
CA ASN A 421 7.31 -15.58 6.77
C ASN A 421 8.04 -16.00 5.49
N MET A 422 8.77 -15.05 4.90
CA MET A 422 9.56 -15.26 3.68
C MET A 422 10.56 -16.40 3.82
N LEU A 423 10.98 -16.96 2.68
CA LEU A 423 12.09 -17.92 2.61
C LEU A 423 13.45 -17.25 2.87
N GLY A 424 13.54 -15.93 2.73
CA GLY A 424 14.73 -15.11 2.90
C GLY A 424 14.88 -14.08 1.79
N TYR A 425 16.01 -13.38 1.78
CA TYR A 425 16.35 -12.44 0.73
C TYR A 425 17.15 -13.10 -0.40
N TRP A 426 16.75 -12.86 -1.64
CA TRP A 426 17.39 -13.41 -2.83
C TRP A 426 18.87 -13.03 -2.90
N ARG A 427 19.74 -14.05 -2.96
CA ARG A 427 21.21 -13.91 -3.00
C ARG A 427 21.78 -13.02 -1.91
N ASN A 428 21.12 -13.01 -0.73
CA ASN A 428 21.59 -12.21 0.41
C ASN A 428 21.38 -12.94 1.74
N PRO A 429 22.18 -14.01 2.00
CA PRO A 429 22.05 -14.82 3.21
C PRO A 429 22.37 -14.02 4.49
N GLU A 430 23.27 -13.04 4.42
CA GLU A 430 23.62 -12.19 5.58
C GLU A 430 22.42 -11.33 6.02
N ALA A 431 21.75 -10.69 5.06
CA ALA A 431 20.55 -9.92 5.38
C ALA A 431 19.41 -10.83 5.88
N THR A 432 19.32 -12.06 5.36
CA THR A 432 18.35 -13.06 5.83
C THR A 432 18.63 -13.43 7.28
N ALA A 433 19.86 -13.77 7.64
CA ALA A 433 20.26 -14.13 9.01
C ALA A 433 20.11 -12.95 10.00
N ALA A 434 20.26 -11.71 9.52
CA ALA A 434 20.01 -10.52 10.32
C ALA A 434 18.51 -10.25 10.57
N MET A 435 17.63 -10.79 9.72
CA MET A 435 16.17 -10.58 9.79
C MET A 435 15.45 -11.72 10.49
N ILE A 436 15.86 -12.96 10.24
CA ILE A 436 15.24 -14.18 10.76
C ILE A 436 16.26 -14.91 11.62
N ASP A 437 15.92 -15.12 12.90
CA ASP A 437 16.77 -15.86 13.81
C ASP A 437 16.68 -17.38 13.57
N LYS A 438 17.55 -18.15 14.28
CA LYS A 438 17.61 -19.61 14.18
C LYS A 438 16.34 -20.34 14.59
N ASP A 439 15.48 -19.69 15.37
CA ASP A 439 14.20 -20.22 15.84
C ASP A 439 13.02 -19.81 14.94
N GLY A 440 13.30 -19.14 13.81
CA GLY A 440 12.33 -18.71 12.80
C GLY A 440 11.60 -17.41 13.15
N TRP A 441 12.04 -16.66 14.16
CA TRP A 441 11.48 -15.36 14.47
C TRP A 441 12.04 -14.29 13.54
N LEU A 442 11.13 -13.64 12.82
CA LEU A 442 11.42 -12.51 11.95
C LEU A 442 11.31 -11.20 12.75
N ASN A 443 12.40 -10.43 12.80
CA ASN A 443 12.41 -9.11 13.38
C ASN A 443 11.87 -8.09 12.35
N THR A 444 10.68 -7.53 12.61
CA THR A 444 10.05 -6.61 11.67
C THR A 444 10.80 -5.28 11.52
N GLY A 445 11.66 -4.94 12.46
CA GLY A 445 12.31 -3.64 12.57
C GLY A 445 11.37 -2.54 13.10
N ASP A 446 10.13 -2.87 13.43
CA ASP A 446 9.17 -1.98 14.07
C ASP A 446 9.13 -2.24 15.59
N THR A 447 8.85 -1.21 16.38
CA THR A 447 8.60 -1.33 17.81
C THR A 447 7.10 -1.35 18.09
N ALA A 448 6.69 -2.14 19.08
CA ALA A 448 5.28 -2.30 19.39
C ALA A 448 5.03 -2.58 20.87
N SER A 449 3.79 -2.43 21.28
CA SER A 449 3.24 -2.93 22.54
C SER A 449 2.08 -3.88 22.26
N LEU A 450 1.85 -4.81 23.19
CA LEU A 450 0.77 -5.79 23.13
C LEU A 450 -0.11 -5.60 24.36
N ASP A 451 -1.42 -5.41 24.17
CA ASP A 451 -2.36 -5.33 25.30
C ASP A 451 -2.80 -6.73 25.79
N ALA A 452 -3.53 -6.77 26.89
CA ALA A 452 -4.04 -8.02 27.46
C ALA A 452 -5.04 -8.76 26.55
N GLY A 453 -5.65 -8.07 25.60
CA GLY A 453 -6.53 -8.64 24.58
C GLY A 453 -5.80 -9.14 23.35
N GLY A 454 -4.48 -9.00 23.29
CA GLY A 454 -3.67 -9.41 22.13
C GLY A 454 -3.68 -8.40 20.98
N HIS A 455 -4.16 -7.17 21.19
CA HIS A 455 -4.05 -6.11 20.17
C HIS A 455 -2.67 -5.50 20.19
N ILE A 456 -2.13 -5.28 18.98
CA ILE A 456 -0.81 -4.73 18.76
C ILE A 456 -0.92 -3.24 18.47
N THR A 457 -0.12 -2.43 19.14
CA THR A 457 0.06 -1.01 18.83
C THR A 457 1.48 -0.79 18.36
N ILE A 458 1.68 -0.32 17.13
CA ILE A 458 3.00 0.08 16.63
C ILE A 458 3.38 1.41 17.29
N THR A 459 4.58 1.45 17.86
CA THR A 459 5.12 2.62 18.59
C THR A 459 6.28 3.30 17.87
N GLY A 460 6.75 2.74 16.74
CA GLY A 460 7.81 3.34 15.92
C GLY A 460 8.60 2.33 15.12
N ARG A 461 9.76 2.78 14.63
CA ARG A 461 10.74 1.92 13.93
C ARG A 461 12.09 1.94 14.63
N LEU A 462 12.69 0.77 14.83
CA LEU A 462 13.99 0.64 15.48
C LEU A 462 15.10 1.49 14.82
N LYS A 463 15.13 1.52 13.49
CA LYS A 463 16.14 2.25 12.70
C LYS A 463 15.82 3.73 12.48
N GLU A 464 14.63 4.17 12.83
CA GLU A 464 14.18 5.56 12.64
C GLU A 464 14.06 6.32 13.96
N ILE A 465 14.25 5.64 15.09
CA ILE A 465 14.27 6.30 16.42
C ILE A 465 15.47 7.26 16.43
N ILE A 466 15.18 8.53 16.60
CA ILE A 466 16.17 9.58 16.78
C ILE A 466 16.74 9.46 18.20
N VAL A 467 18.06 9.22 18.33
CA VAL A 467 18.74 9.27 19.61
C VAL A 467 19.37 10.65 19.75
N MET A 468 18.80 11.46 20.61
CA MET A 468 19.28 12.82 20.87
C MET A 468 20.60 12.81 21.66
N SER A 469 21.33 13.94 21.67
CA SER A 469 22.63 14.04 22.37
C SER A 469 22.55 13.81 23.88
N ASN A 470 21.38 13.95 24.49
CA ASN A 470 21.11 13.65 25.90
C ASN A 470 20.70 12.19 26.17
N GLY A 471 20.71 11.34 25.12
CA GLY A 471 20.34 9.92 25.21
C GLY A 471 18.83 9.64 25.11
N GLU A 472 18.00 10.68 25.06
CA GLU A 472 16.55 10.52 24.87
C GLU A 472 16.21 10.00 23.47
N LYS A 473 15.20 9.12 23.40
CA LYS A 473 14.76 8.47 22.17
C LYS A 473 13.43 9.06 21.70
N VAL A 474 13.41 9.56 20.48
CA VAL A 474 12.22 10.19 19.89
C VAL A 474 11.79 9.40 18.64
N PRO A 475 10.56 8.85 18.61
CA PRO A 475 9.99 8.28 17.38
C PRO A 475 9.53 9.41 16.46
N PRO A 476 10.19 9.66 15.30
CA PRO A 476 9.86 10.81 14.45
C PRO A 476 8.51 10.66 13.75
N ALA A 477 8.09 9.45 13.43
CA ALA A 477 6.88 9.19 12.64
C ALA A 477 5.61 9.77 13.28
N ASP A 478 5.45 9.64 14.59
CA ASP A 478 4.28 10.17 15.31
C ASP A 478 4.27 11.70 15.32
N MET A 479 5.44 12.32 15.47
CA MET A 479 5.58 13.77 15.42
C MET A 479 5.28 14.31 14.02
N GLU A 480 5.78 13.65 12.98
CA GLU A 480 5.53 13.99 11.57
C GLU A 480 4.04 13.89 11.24
N ALA A 481 3.38 12.82 11.67
CA ALA A 481 1.94 12.65 11.51
C ALA A 481 1.13 13.73 12.27
N ALA A 482 1.60 14.14 13.45
CA ALA A 482 0.99 15.22 14.19
C ALA A 482 1.13 16.57 13.46
N ILE A 483 2.30 16.90 12.96
CA ILE A 483 2.58 18.16 12.23
C ILE A 483 1.76 18.22 10.93
N LEU A 484 1.60 17.12 10.21
CA LEU A 484 0.78 17.02 8.99
C LEU A 484 -0.73 17.28 9.22
N ARG A 485 -1.19 17.42 10.47
CA ARG A 485 -2.57 17.86 10.76
C ARG A 485 -2.79 19.32 10.37
N ASP A 486 -1.73 20.13 10.32
CA ASP A 486 -1.80 21.51 9.85
C ASP A 486 -1.71 21.55 8.34
N ARG A 487 -2.69 22.17 7.68
CA ARG A 487 -2.82 22.23 6.22
C ARG A 487 -1.68 22.99 5.51
N LEU A 488 -0.89 23.76 6.26
CA LEU A 488 0.26 24.43 5.70
C LEU A 488 1.33 23.43 5.23
N PHE A 489 1.37 22.22 5.78
CA PHE A 489 2.44 21.26 5.56
C PHE A 489 1.94 20.03 4.77
N ASP A 490 2.52 19.79 3.60
CA ASP A 490 2.20 18.64 2.73
C ASP A 490 3.10 17.44 2.97
N GLN A 491 4.38 17.68 3.30
CA GLN A 491 5.36 16.64 3.59
C GLN A 491 6.24 17.11 4.75
N VAL A 492 6.50 16.22 5.70
CA VAL A 492 7.21 16.55 6.94
C VAL A 492 8.24 15.49 7.26
N MET A 493 9.39 15.90 7.73
CA MET A 493 10.45 15.02 8.23
C MET A 493 11.14 15.66 9.44
N VAL A 494 11.22 14.91 10.54
CA VAL A 494 11.91 15.33 11.77
C VAL A 494 13.34 14.82 11.76
N HIS A 495 14.29 15.67 12.14
CA HIS A 495 15.72 15.37 12.29
C HIS A 495 16.22 15.81 13.67
N GLY A 496 17.21 15.10 14.21
CA GLY A 496 17.78 15.43 15.53
C GLY A 496 18.77 14.41 16.07
N GLU A 497 19.19 13.44 15.22
CA GLU A 497 20.15 12.40 15.62
C GLU A 497 21.46 13.01 16.13
N GLY A 498 21.83 12.70 17.39
CA GLY A 498 23.01 13.25 18.03
C GLY A 498 22.95 14.74 18.41
N HIS A 499 21.82 15.42 18.16
CA HIS A 499 21.66 16.85 18.43
C HIS A 499 20.89 17.14 19.72
N PRO A 500 21.03 18.34 20.32
CA PRO A 500 20.37 18.70 21.59
C PRO A 500 18.89 19.05 21.43
N TYR A 501 18.40 19.25 20.22
CA TYR A 501 17.00 19.53 19.89
C TYR A 501 16.66 19.02 18.50
N LEU A 502 15.36 18.98 18.21
CA LEU A 502 14.83 18.55 16.93
C LEU A 502 14.67 19.73 15.97
N VAL A 503 14.85 19.47 14.69
CA VAL A 503 14.50 20.37 13.59
C VAL A 503 13.51 19.67 12.66
N VAL A 504 12.68 20.45 11.97
CA VAL A 504 11.69 19.94 11.01
C VAL A 504 12.03 20.43 9.62
N LEU A 505 12.08 19.52 8.66
CA LEU A 505 12.06 19.82 7.24
C LEU A 505 10.64 19.63 6.75
N THR A 506 10.07 20.60 6.04
CA THR A 506 8.70 20.47 5.55
C THR A 506 8.51 21.14 4.20
N VAL A 507 7.76 20.45 3.32
CA VAL A 507 7.26 21.02 2.07
C VAL A 507 5.91 21.66 2.37
N VAL A 508 5.79 22.93 2.05
CA VAL A 508 4.55 23.68 2.26
C VAL A 508 3.55 23.42 1.15
N ASN A 509 2.26 23.38 1.52
CA ASN A 509 1.18 23.35 0.55
C ASN A 509 1.14 24.66 -0.26
N PRO A 510 1.17 24.62 -1.60
CA PRO A 510 1.27 25.83 -2.43
C PRO A 510 0.12 26.83 -2.22
N GLU A 511 -1.11 26.37 -2.04
CA GLU A 511 -2.28 27.22 -1.84
C GLU A 511 -2.26 27.87 -0.46
N GLN A 512 -1.96 27.07 0.57
CA GLN A 512 -1.88 27.53 1.95
C GLN A 512 -0.68 28.46 2.17
N TRP A 513 0.42 28.21 1.48
CA TRP A 513 1.59 29.08 1.49
C TRP A 513 1.27 30.50 1.05
N GLN A 514 0.50 30.65 -0.02
CA GLN A 514 0.08 31.97 -0.54
C GLN A 514 -0.67 32.77 0.54
N THR A 515 -1.57 32.13 1.26
CA THR A 515 -2.35 32.75 2.33
C THR A 515 -1.47 33.07 3.53
N PHE A 516 -0.70 32.08 3.99
CA PHE A 516 0.19 32.21 5.14
C PHE A 516 1.24 33.31 4.95
N ALA A 517 1.88 33.40 3.78
CA ALA A 517 2.86 34.42 3.49
C ALA A 517 2.27 35.84 3.55
N ARG A 518 1.05 36.03 3.03
CA ARG A 518 0.31 37.30 3.13
C ARG A 518 -0.04 37.68 4.57
N GLU A 519 -0.47 36.70 5.37
CA GLU A 519 -0.75 36.91 6.81
C GLU A 519 0.49 37.36 7.59
N VAL A 520 1.67 36.83 7.22
CA VAL A 520 2.97 37.24 7.81
C VAL A 520 3.49 38.56 7.23
N GLY A 521 2.86 39.08 6.16
CA GLY A 521 3.22 40.34 5.52
C GLY A 521 4.46 40.24 4.62
N ILE A 522 4.63 39.09 3.93
CA ILE A 522 5.73 38.86 2.99
C ILE A 522 5.20 38.48 1.60
N ARG A 523 6.06 38.56 0.60
CA ARG A 523 5.75 38.15 -0.78
C ARG A 523 5.94 36.64 -0.95
N PRO A 524 4.91 35.84 -1.31
CA PRO A 524 5.01 34.40 -1.41
C PRO A 524 5.89 33.92 -2.58
N ASP A 525 6.08 34.72 -3.60
CA ASP A 525 6.78 34.44 -4.87
C ASP A 525 8.29 34.62 -4.80
N MET A 526 8.79 35.22 -3.72
CA MET A 526 10.23 35.46 -3.53
C MET A 526 10.87 34.25 -2.84
N PRO A 527 11.96 33.67 -3.38
CA PRO A 527 12.64 32.53 -2.74
C PRO A 527 13.14 32.82 -1.32
N GLU A 528 13.54 34.06 -1.05
CA GLU A 528 14.02 34.51 0.27
C GLU A 528 12.90 34.46 1.32
N SER A 529 11.64 34.51 0.91
CA SER A 529 10.48 34.53 1.81
C SER A 529 10.40 33.29 2.67
N LEU A 530 10.84 32.13 2.17
CA LEU A 530 10.91 30.88 2.94
C LEU A 530 11.95 30.91 4.07
N ARG A 531 12.93 31.82 3.97
CA ARG A 531 14.02 32.01 4.96
C ARG A 531 13.80 33.22 5.86
N ASP A 532 12.68 33.93 5.71
CA ASP A 532 12.36 35.09 6.57
C ASP A 532 12.11 34.57 8.01
N THR A 533 12.80 35.20 8.98
CA THR A 533 12.72 34.82 10.39
C THR A 533 11.29 34.87 10.95
N ARG A 534 10.45 35.79 10.46
CA ARG A 534 9.05 35.90 10.85
C ARG A 534 8.26 34.67 10.39
N VAL A 535 8.52 34.20 9.18
CA VAL A 535 7.91 33.01 8.58
C VAL A 535 8.32 31.77 9.36
N GLU A 536 9.62 31.61 9.61
CA GLU A 536 10.14 30.50 10.41
C GLU A 536 9.47 30.46 11.81
N GLN A 537 9.41 31.59 12.51
CA GLN A 537 8.79 31.69 13.83
C GLN A 537 7.30 31.33 13.82
N GLN A 538 6.55 31.81 12.84
CA GLN A 538 5.12 31.51 12.75
C GLN A 538 4.88 30.05 12.34
N ALA A 539 5.65 29.51 11.40
CA ALA A 539 5.59 28.08 11.05
C ALA A 539 5.95 27.20 12.26
N LEU A 540 6.99 27.58 13.01
CA LEU A 540 7.39 26.88 14.23
C LEU A 540 6.28 26.89 15.30
N ARG A 541 5.59 28.01 15.48
CA ARG A 541 4.43 28.09 16.40
C ARG A 541 3.32 27.12 15.98
N ARG A 542 3.03 27.03 14.69
CA ARG A 542 2.04 26.08 14.16
C ARG A 542 2.47 24.64 14.39
N ILE A 543 3.74 24.31 14.17
CA ILE A 543 4.31 22.98 14.46
C ILE A 543 4.18 22.65 15.95
N ILE A 544 4.60 23.56 16.84
CA ILE A 544 4.53 23.36 18.30
C ILE A 544 3.10 23.13 18.77
N ALA A 545 2.13 23.81 18.19
CA ALA A 545 0.71 23.61 18.51
C ALA A 545 0.22 22.20 18.17
N GLN A 546 0.81 21.54 17.15
CA GLN A 546 0.43 20.16 16.78
C GLN A 546 1.11 19.09 17.66
N ILE A 547 2.28 19.40 18.21
CA ILE A 547 3.10 18.43 18.97
C ILE A 547 3.06 18.66 20.50
N GLY A 548 2.10 19.44 21.00
CA GLY A 548 2.00 19.79 22.42
C GLY A 548 1.79 18.59 23.38
N GLU A 549 1.35 17.45 22.86
CA GLU A 549 1.16 16.20 23.61
C GLU A 549 2.45 15.38 23.76
N PHE A 550 3.53 15.75 23.03
CA PHE A 550 4.80 15.01 23.07
C PHE A 550 5.65 15.42 24.30
N PRO A 551 6.52 14.49 24.77
CA PRO A 551 7.36 14.78 25.93
C PRO A 551 8.20 16.04 25.79
N GLY A 552 8.44 16.74 26.89
CA GLY A 552 9.14 18.02 26.90
C GLY A 552 10.59 18.00 26.41
N TYR A 553 11.20 16.83 26.27
CA TYR A 553 12.53 16.66 25.65
C TYR A 553 12.46 16.63 24.11
N ALA A 554 11.34 16.26 23.51
CA ALA A 554 11.14 16.22 22.04
C ALA A 554 10.85 17.63 21.48
N LYS A 555 11.71 18.60 21.79
CA LYS A 555 11.52 20.00 21.41
C LYS A 555 12.00 20.28 20.00
N VAL A 556 11.09 20.71 19.13
CA VAL A 556 11.43 21.31 17.84
C VAL A 556 11.78 22.79 18.04
N ARG A 557 12.96 23.21 17.59
CA ARG A 557 13.43 24.59 17.73
C ARG A 557 13.56 25.37 16.43
N ARG A 558 13.75 24.66 15.32
CA ARG A 558 13.94 25.28 14.00
C ARG A 558 13.14 24.52 12.94
N VAL A 559 12.80 25.18 11.85
CA VAL A 559 12.12 24.58 10.71
C VAL A 559 12.72 25.06 9.39
N LEU A 560 12.94 24.13 8.47
CA LEU A 560 13.29 24.40 7.08
C LEU A 560 12.04 24.25 6.22
N LEU A 561 11.58 25.35 5.62
CA LEU A 561 10.44 25.38 4.71
C LEU A 561 10.91 25.20 3.27
N LEU A 562 10.24 24.33 2.53
CA LEU A 562 10.54 23.95 1.16
C LEU A 562 9.27 24.08 0.31
N THR A 563 9.43 24.43 -0.97
CA THR A 563 8.33 24.47 -1.95
C THR A 563 8.41 23.34 -2.96
N GLU A 564 9.62 22.78 -3.19
CA GLU A 564 9.81 21.64 -4.08
C GLU A 564 9.34 20.36 -3.40
N PRO A 565 8.31 19.67 -3.93
CA PRO A 565 7.82 18.44 -3.33
C PRO A 565 8.86 17.30 -3.47
N TRP A 566 8.93 16.47 -2.44
CA TRP A 566 9.68 15.22 -2.54
C TRP A 566 8.86 14.23 -3.38
N SER A 567 9.48 13.62 -4.38
CA SER A 567 8.82 12.78 -5.36
C SER A 567 9.63 11.53 -5.72
N ILE A 568 9.02 10.65 -6.52
CA ILE A 568 9.70 9.46 -7.06
C ILE A 568 10.72 9.91 -8.10
N GLU A 569 10.38 10.90 -8.93
CA GLU A 569 11.19 11.44 -10.03
C GLU A 569 12.48 12.05 -9.51
N ASN A 570 12.43 12.84 -8.42
CA ASN A 570 13.65 13.39 -7.81
C ASN A 570 14.35 12.39 -6.87
N GLY A 571 13.83 11.17 -6.77
CA GLY A 571 14.45 10.06 -6.06
C GLY A 571 14.32 10.11 -4.54
N LEU A 572 13.53 11.04 -3.97
CA LEU A 572 13.34 11.23 -2.53
C LEU A 572 12.21 10.38 -1.96
N LEU A 573 11.30 9.87 -2.83
CA LEU A 573 10.30 8.88 -2.45
C LEU A 573 10.60 7.50 -3.06
N THR A 574 10.02 6.48 -2.45
CA THR A 574 9.91 5.15 -3.05
C THR A 574 8.71 5.10 -3.99
N PRO A 575 8.58 4.08 -4.88
CA PRO A 575 7.36 3.88 -5.69
C PRO A 575 6.07 3.76 -4.86
N THR A 576 6.19 3.35 -3.59
CA THR A 576 5.09 3.28 -2.63
C THR A 576 4.92 4.56 -1.82
N LEU A 577 5.49 5.67 -2.28
CA LEU A 577 5.42 7.02 -1.70
C LEU A 577 5.99 7.13 -0.27
N LYS A 578 6.88 6.23 0.15
CA LYS A 578 7.60 6.32 1.43
C LYS A 578 8.85 7.18 1.28
N PHE A 579 9.15 7.99 2.29
CA PHE A 579 10.35 8.83 2.30
C PHE A 579 11.64 8.02 2.34
N LYS A 580 12.59 8.38 1.50
CA LYS A 580 13.98 7.90 1.57
C LYS A 580 14.77 8.85 2.47
N ARG A 581 14.55 8.76 3.81
CA ARG A 581 15.09 9.69 4.82
C ARG A 581 16.55 10.06 4.59
N ALA A 582 17.41 9.06 4.43
CA ALA A 582 18.84 9.29 4.22
C ALA A 582 19.12 10.18 2.96
N LYS A 583 18.33 10.00 1.88
CA LYS A 583 18.49 10.81 0.67
C LYS A 583 17.96 12.23 0.86
N VAL A 584 16.87 12.39 1.60
CA VAL A 584 16.35 13.73 1.94
C VAL A 584 17.38 14.48 2.80
N PHE A 585 17.91 13.84 3.85
CA PHE A 585 18.91 14.46 4.71
C PHE A 585 20.21 14.78 3.95
N ALA A 586 20.68 13.90 3.09
CA ALA A 586 21.86 14.18 2.26
C ALA A 586 21.63 15.34 1.27
N ARG A 587 20.42 15.50 0.72
CA ARG A 587 20.08 16.61 -0.17
C ARG A 587 20.10 17.96 0.53
N TYR A 588 19.66 18.01 1.79
CA TYR A 588 19.54 19.24 2.58
C TYR A 588 20.56 19.32 3.71
N GLU A 589 21.68 18.59 3.61
CA GLU A 589 22.70 18.49 4.66
C GLU A 589 23.23 19.85 5.10
N LYS A 590 23.49 20.76 4.15
CA LYS A 590 23.99 22.11 4.43
C LYS A 590 22.97 22.96 5.17
N GLU A 591 21.72 22.93 4.72
CA GLU A 591 20.63 23.66 5.32
C GLU A 591 20.33 23.13 6.72
N ILE A 592 20.37 21.81 6.92
CA ILE A 592 20.19 21.18 8.23
C ILE A 592 21.33 21.62 9.18
N ALA A 593 22.58 21.60 8.73
CA ALA A 593 23.72 22.04 9.55
C ALA A 593 23.53 23.50 10.01
N GLN A 594 23.06 24.40 9.14
CA GLN A 594 22.78 25.79 9.47
C GLN A 594 21.68 25.95 10.54
N LEU A 595 20.73 25.01 10.62
CA LEU A 595 19.70 25.06 11.66
C LEU A 595 20.24 24.77 13.06
N TYR A 596 21.42 24.16 13.17
CA TYR A 596 22.12 23.87 14.44
C TYR A 596 23.27 24.86 14.74
N GLU A 597 23.63 25.75 13.81
CA GLU A 597 24.65 26.75 14.06
C GLU A 597 24.20 27.78 15.10
N GLY A 598 25.08 28.10 16.05
CA GLY A 598 24.85 29.13 17.08
C GLY A 598 24.18 28.64 18.36
N HIS A 599 24.15 27.34 18.60
CA HIS A 599 23.63 26.75 19.84
C HIS A 599 24.63 25.79 20.50
#